data_bc752a094a9400f330f5d20526bb8a14
#
_entry.id   bc752a094a9400f330f5d20526bb8a14
#
_cell.length_a   1.000
_cell.length_b   1.000
_cell.length_c   1.000
_cell.angle_alpha   90.00
_cell.angle_beta   90.00
_cell.angle_gamma   90.00
#
_symmetry.space_group_name_H-M   'P 1'
#
loop_
_entity.id
_entity.type
_entity.pdbx_description
1 polymer ?
#
loop_
_entity_poly.entity_id
_entity_poly.type
_entity_poly.pdbx_seq_one_letter_code
_entity_poly.pdbx_strand_id
1 'polypeptide(L)'
;MATAKNMSAGGATGILFTERRDFHVDPQVTKELWTDVAPFTTMVSNQELRSVPDPVFKMFEHRNPWVKQNLVLGTCAAGSGSLTVPASDAGISLEAAANPAVPIASTNGFGGATELSDAFLGLIVEVRASGGTNKGSAVISKLGSVYKLKNLGASFAVATGDILQVVGNAHGEGSSAPSSWSDELDMVWNSTQIFKTSLQVSGTLQAAVLKGESSELARLRRLKAQEHKMQKEKAFLFGKRVGGTGLDLQDGSSSDSFADGGRTDADGNLIRSTYGIVSAIENYGSSTTTDDYQNIFSIAESSYKYANFVDDMEKVFQYVPEAGVKRAFVGAGALGYWSKMDGTSFNAGKSGWTVNLSDMKRDSYGFNYRTLETPHGIIQLIPTPALRGDYNKYMVVVSDENLFHAQYRPAMYQANIKSDNAFDGVKDQYMSDEGLGIQLIESHSLFKIS
;
A
#
# COMPACT_ATOMS: atom_id res chain seq x y z
N MET A 1 -57.96 -30.97 19.94
CA MET A 1 -58.65 -32.07 19.24
C MET A 1 -58.13 -32.13 17.83
N ALA A 2 -57.51 -33.22 17.41
CA ALA A 2 -57.14 -33.39 16.02
C ALA A 2 -58.40 -33.55 15.19
N THR A 3 -58.67 -32.70 14.24
CA THR A 3 -59.77 -32.81 13.28
C THR A 3 -59.50 -34.03 12.40
N ALA A 4 -60.43 -34.96 12.35
CA ALA A 4 -60.33 -36.09 11.45
C ALA A 4 -60.24 -35.58 10.01
N LYS A 5 -59.19 -35.96 9.31
CA LYS A 5 -59.04 -35.61 7.90
C LYS A 5 -60.12 -36.34 7.09
N ASN A 6 -60.79 -35.60 6.22
CA ASN A 6 -61.83 -36.13 5.34
C ASN A 6 -61.22 -37.20 4.40
N MET A 7 -61.94 -38.31 4.23
CA MET A 7 -61.59 -39.29 3.21
C MET A 7 -61.79 -38.69 1.84
N SER A 8 -60.77 -38.65 0.98
CA SER A 8 -60.94 -38.23 -0.39
C SER A 8 -61.39 -39.36 -1.29
N ALA A 9 -62.34 -39.11 -2.17
CA ALA A 9 -62.77 -40.05 -3.20
C ALA A 9 -61.66 -40.13 -4.28
N GLY A 10 -60.94 -41.26 -4.28
CA GLY A 10 -59.87 -41.50 -5.24
C GLY A 10 -58.74 -42.37 -4.66
N GLY A 11 -57.87 -42.87 -5.52
CA GLY A 11 -56.72 -43.67 -5.08
C GLY A 11 -55.74 -42.86 -4.23
N ALA A 12 -55.05 -43.52 -3.30
CA ALA A 12 -54.03 -42.90 -2.46
C ALA A 12 -52.86 -42.39 -3.35
N THR A 13 -52.69 -41.10 -3.43
CA THR A 13 -51.60 -40.49 -4.19
C THR A 13 -50.61 -39.77 -3.27
N GLY A 14 -49.35 -39.68 -3.70
CA GLY A 14 -48.32 -38.98 -2.93
C GLY A 14 -48.63 -37.52 -2.59
N ILE A 15 -49.57 -36.89 -3.29
CA ILE A 15 -50.01 -35.52 -3.05
C ILE A 15 -50.93 -35.46 -1.83
N LEU A 16 -51.76 -36.51 -1.58
CA LEU A 16 -52.73 -36.56 -0.48
C LEU A 16 -52.09 -36.90 0.88
N PHE A 17 -50.91 -37.49 0.90
CA PHE A 17 -50.22 -37.92 2.10
C PHE A 17 -48.96 -37.12 2.42
N THR A 18 -48.99 -35.82 2.26
CA THR A 18 -47.85 -34.92 2.44
C THR A 18 -47.25 -34.95 3.84
N GLU A 19 -48.07 -35.13 4.88
CA GLU A 19 -47.59 -35.13 6.28
C GLU A 19 -46.82 -36.40 6.69
N ARG A 20 -47.09 -37.53 6.01
CA ARG A 20 -46.44 -38.82 6.28
C ARG A 20 -45.32 -39.13 5.30
N ARG A 21 -45.10 -38.26 4.35
CA ARG A 21 -44.14 -38.39 3.29
C ARG A 21 -42.77 -37.97 3.81
N ASP A 22 -41.78 -38.84 3.71
CA ASP A 22 -40.42 -38.47 3.99
C ASP A 22 -39.89 -37.60 2.83
N PHE A 23 -39.29 -36.48 3.14
CA PHE A 23 -38.69 -35.64 2.14
C PHE A 23 -37.21 -35.98 1.97
N HIS A 24 -36.79 -36.06 0.74
CA HIS A 24 -35.38 -36.30 0.42
C HIS A 24 -34.58 -35.06 0.68
N VAL A 25 -33.55 -35.15 1.50
CA VAL A 25 -32.50 -34.18 1.65
C VAL A 25 -31.20 -34.86 1.25
N ASP A 26 -30.51 -34.29 0.27
CA ASP A 26 -29.20 -34.79 -0.12
C ASP A 26 -28.23 -34.63 1.07
N PRO A 27 -27.74 -35.71 1.69
CA PRO A 27 -26.88 -35.60 2.86
C PRO A 27 -25.47 -35.20 2.55
N GLN A 28 -25.09 -35.14 1.26
CA GLN A 28 -23.69 -34.92 0.86
C GLN A 28 -23.40 -33.55 0.29
N VAL A 29 -24.41 -32.71 0.07
CA VAL A 29 -24.19 -31.44 -0.68
C VAL A 29 -24.84 -30.26 0.02
N THR A 30 -24.23 -29.79 1.10
CA THR A 30 -24.41 -28.39 1.51
C THR A 30 -23.53 -27.54 0.63
N LYS A 31 -24.12 -26.93 -0.40
CA LYS A 31 -23.40 -25.98 -1.27
C LYS A 31 -23.29 -24.63 -0.57
N GLU A 32 -22.08 -24.24 -0.26
CA GLU A 32 -21.80 -22.94 0.32
C GLU A 32 -21.40 -21.94 -0.77
N LEU A 33 -22.01 -20.75 -0.74
CA LEU A 33 -21.69 -19.65 -1.66
C LEU A 33 -20.50 -18.81 -1.15
N TRP A 34 -19.79 -19.31 -0.16
CA TRP A 34 -18.74 -18.58 0.52
C TRP A 34 -17.38 -18.84 -0.12
N THR A 35 -16.59 -17.79 -0.31
CA THR A 35 -15.19 -17.89 -0.75
C THR A 35 -14.27 -17.65 0.44
N ASP A 36 -13.43 -18.62 0.75
CA ASP A 36 -12.47 -18.60 1.87
C ASP A 36 -11.05 -18.16 1.44
N VAL A 37 -10.91 -17.60 0.27
CA VAL A 37 -9.63 -17.24 -0.30
C VAL A 37 -9.20 -15.88 0.24
N ALA A 38 -8.13 -15.86 1.03
CA ALA A 38 -7.48 -14.67 1.56
C ALA A 38 -6.03 -14.60 1.03
N PRO A 39 -5.82 -14.18 -0.22
CA PRO A 39 -4.52 -14.28 -0.87
C PRO A 39 -3.49 -13.32 -0.26
N PHE A 40 -3.89 -12.11 0.12
CA PHE A 40 -2.98 -11.12 0.67
C PHE A 40 -2.39 -11.55 2.01
N THR A 41 -3.24 -11.89 2.97
CA THR A 41 -2.80 -12.38 4.28
C THR A 41 -1.95 -13.65 4.17
N THR A 42 -2.31 -14.57 3.28
CA THR A 42 -1.54 -15.81 3.10
C THR A 42 -0.17 -15.53 2.49
N MET A 43 -0.08 -14.63 1.52
CA MET A 43 1.19 -14.21 0.94
C MET A 43 2.09 -13.59 2.02
N VAL A 44 1.61 -12.56 2.72
CA VAL A 44 2.39 -11.84 3.73
C VAL A 44 2.84 -12.78 4.87
N SER A 45 1.96 -13.68 5.33
CA SER A 45 2.29 -14.64 6.39
C SER A 45 3.33 -15.67 5.99
N ASN A 46 3.35 -16.06 4.71
CA ASN A 46 4.31 -17.04 4.21
C ASN A 46 5.65 -16.40 3.82
N GLN A 47 5.64 -15.12 3.49
CA GLN A 47 6.85 -14.42 3.10
C GLN A 47 7.70 -14.08 4.31
N GLU A 48 7.17 -13.34 5.25
CA GLU A 48 7.90 -12.97 6.44
C GLU A 48 6.97 -12.86 7.65
N LEU A 49 7.15 -13.74 8.63
CA LEU A 49 6.47 -13.71 9.91
C LEU A 49 7.44 -13.25 10.99
N ARG A 50 7.18 -12.09 11.58
CA ARG A 50 7.98 -11.54 12.67
C ARG A 50 7.21 -11.59 14.00
N SER A 51 7.80 -12.24 15.00
CA SER A 51 7.27 -12.15 16.36
C SER A 51 7.66 -10.80 16.96
N VAL A 52 6.67 -10.05 17.43
CA VAL A 52 6.88 -8.73 18.04
C VAL A 52 6.66 -8.81 19.54
N PRO A 53 7.54 -8.19 20.36
CA PRO A 53 7.45 -8.23 21.82
C PRO A 53 6.43 -7.24 22.38
N ASP A 54 5.99 -6.27 21.59
CA ASP A 54 5.07 -5.19 21.99
C ASP A 54 3.93 -5.09 20.97
N PRO A 55 2.70 -4.80 21.41
CA PRO A 55 1.57 -4.54 20.53
C PRO A 55 1.80 -3.38 19.55
N VAL A 56 2.62 -2.40 19.91
CA VAL A 56 3.06 -1.32 19.04
C VAL A 56 4.47 -1.63 18.57
N PHE A 57 4.63 -1.87 17.31
CA PHE A 57 5.93 -2.17 16.73
C PHE A 57 6.41 -1.04 15.83
N LYS A 58 7.70 -0.79 15.92
CA LYS A 58 8.38 0.30 15.23
C LYS A 58 9.36 -0.27 14.21
N MET A 59 9.48 0.41 13.09
CA MET A 59 10.35 0.07 11.98
C MET A 59 11.20 1.28 11.66
N PHE A 60 12.45 1.06 11.33
CA PHE A 60 13.33 2.12 10.87
C PHE A 60 13.46 2.05 9.35
N GLU A 61 13.35 3.18 8.71
CA GLU A 61 13.51 3.36 7.28
C GLU A 61 14.61 4.35 6.99
N HIS A 62 15.29 4.14 5.91
CA HIS A 62 16.31 5.07 5.43
C HIS A 62 16.13 5.27 3.94
N ARG A 63 15.85 6.51 3.57
CA ARG A 63 15.78 6.92 2.17
C ARG A 63 17.13 7.43 1.75
N ASN A 64 17.76 6.76 0.78
CA ASN A 64 19.09 7.13 0.34
C ASN A 64 19.12 8.57 -0.21
N PRO A 65 19.84 9.50 0.42
CA PRO A 65 19.91 10.90 0.00
C PRO A 65 20.52 11.09 -1.39
N TRP A 66 21.27 10.13 -1.89
CA TRP A 66 21.84 10.18 -3.24
C TRP A 66 20.81 10.07 -4.37
N VAL A 67 19.65 9.54 -4.10
CA VAL A 67 18.52 9.54 -5.05
C VAL A 67 17.92 10.96 -5.17
N LYS A 68 18.24 11.84 -4.25
CA LYS A 68 17.74 13.19 -4.05
C LYS A 68 18.64 14.26 -4.71
N GLN A 69 18.99 14.09 -5.95
CA GLN A 69 20.09 14.82 -6.58
C GLN A 69 19.66 16.07 -7.34
N ASN A 70 18.39 16.46 -7.28
CA ASN A 70 17.91 17.62 -8.03
C ASN A 70 17.47 18.73 -7.09
N LEU A 71 18.14 19.88 -7.19
CA LEU A 71 17.72 21.11 -6.53
C LEU A 71 16.94 21.95 -7.52
N VAL A 72 15.75 22.41 -7.18
CA VAL A 72 14.95 23.28 -8.05
C VAL A 72 15.15 24.75 -7.66
N LEU A 73 15.47 25.59 -8.63
CA LEU A 73 15.65 27.02 -8.41
C LEU A 73 14.30 27.73 -8.28
N GLY A 74 14.18 28.54 -7.24
CA GLY A 74 13.02 29.36 -6.96
C GLY A 74 12.98 30.66 -7.73
N THR A 75 12.17 31.61 -7.30
CA THR A 75 11.96 32.90 -7.97
C THR A 75 13.20 33.75 -7.92
N CYS A 76 13.65 34.20 -9.09
CA CYS A 76 14.80 35.12 -9.20
C CYS A 76 14.46 36.45 -8.54
N ALA A 77 15.28 36.90 -7.57
CA ALA A 77 15.04 38.10 -6.79
C ALA A 77 15.18 39.44 -7.58
N ALA A 78 15.70 39.40 -8.77
CA ALA A 78 15.94 40.63 -9.60
C ALA A 78 14.73 41.07 -10.42
N GLY A 79 13.57 40.48 -10.28
CA GLY A 79 12.35 40.86 -11.05
C GLY A 79 12.39 40.53 -12.55
N SER A 80 13.49 40.01 -13.05
CA SER A 80 13.73 39.70 -14.46
C SER A 80 13.73 38.19 -14.65
N GLY A 81 12.80 37.42 -14.42
CA GLY A 81 12.62 35.98 -14.67
C GLY A 81 13.87 35.08 -14.84
N SER A 82 15.05 35.67 -15.03
CA SER A 82 16.33 34.99 -15.18
C SER A 82 17.51 35.82 -14.68
N LEU A 83 18.54 35.16 -14.19
CA LEU A 83 19.82 35.73 -13.76
C LEU A 83 20.98 35.06 -14.50
N THR A 84 22.00 35.84 -14.86
CA THR A 84 23.20 35.28 -15.50
C THR A 84 24.21 34.86 -14.45
N VAL A 85 24.63 33.58 -14.48
CA VAL A 85 25.78 33.11 -13.72
C VAL A 85 27.03 33.60 -14.45
N PRO A 86 27.79 34.54 -13.86
CA PRO A 86 28.95 35.12 -14.52
C PRO A 86 30.07 34.09 -14.69
N ALA A 87 30.93 34.32 -15.70
CA ALA A 87 32.14 33.51 -15.87
C ALA A 87 33.22 33.83 -14.81
N SER A 88 32.97 34.79 -13.95
CA SER A 88 33.88 35.16 -12.86
C SER A 88 33.57 34.40 -11.58
N ASP A 89 34.53 34.39 -10.66
CA ASP A 89 34.38 33.75 -9.34
C ASP A 89 33.33 34.37 -8.43
N ALA A 90 32.67 35.45 -8.84
CA ALA A 90 31.64 36.10 -8.05
C ALA A 90 30.40 35.21 -7.80
N GLY A 91 30.02 34.40 -8.81
CA GLY A 91 28.84 33.53 -8.74
C GLY A 91 27.54 34.29 -8.44
N ILE A 92 26.43 33.58 -8.40
CA ILE A 92 25.13 34.11 -7.93
C ILE A 92 24.75 33.49 -6.59
N SER A 93 24.05 34.26 -5.77
CA SER A 93 23.59 33.76 -4.47
C SER A 93 22.45 32.76 -4.63
N LEU A 94 22.48 31.70 -3.84
CA LEU A 94 21.41 30.71 -3.71
C LEU A 94 20.48 30.96 -2.49
N GLU A 95 20.70 32.08 -1.79
CA GLU A 95 19.90 32.44 -0.61
C GLU A 95 18.92 33.56 -0.94
N ALA A 96 17.68 33.46 -0.48
CA ALA A 96 16.62 34.42 -0.75
C ALA A 96 16.91 35.85 -0.24
N ALA A 97 17.71 35.99 0.81
CA ALA A 97 18.03 37.29 1.42
C ALA A 97 19.05 38.13 0.64
N ALA A 98 19.74 37.55 -0.32
CA ALA A 98 20.75 38.23 -1.12
C ALA A 98 20.15 38.75 -2.44
N ASN A 99 20.68 39.89 -2.95
CA ASN A 99 20.26 40.42 -4.24
C ASN A 99 21.53 40.71 -5.07
N PRO A 100 21.73 40.09 -6.28
CA PRO A 100 20.85 39.17 -6.98
C PRO A 100 20.93 37.73 -6.40
N ALA A 101 19.79 37.10 -6.25
CA ALA A 101 19.70 35.72 -5.74
C ALA A 101 18.70 34.90 -6.51
N VAL A 102 18.96 33.59 -6.56
CA VAL A 102 18.01 32.55 -6.99
C VAL A 102 17.95 31.54 -5.88
N PRO A 103 17.01 31.68 -4.95
CA PRO A 103 16.89 30.73 -3.85
C PRO A 103 16.54 29.34 -4.38
N ILE A 104 16.79 28.31 -3.57
CA ILE A 104 16.34 26.97 -3.82
C ILE A 104 14.87 26.90 -3.41
N ALA A 105 13.99 26.48 -4.32
CA ALA A 105 12.55 26.35 -4.08
C ALA A 105 12.20 25.00 -3.46
N SER A 106 12.89 23.95 -3.89
CA SER A 106 12.75 22.63 -3.33
C SER A 106 14.04 21.85 -3.54
N THR A 107 14.32 21.01 -2.58
CA THR A 107 15.34 19.97 -2.70
C THR A 107 14.58 18.68 -2.89
N ASN A 108 14.36 18.28 -4.14
CA ASN A 108 13.71 17.02 -4.40
C ASN A 108 14.46 15.93 -3.65
N GLY A 109 13.83 15.43 -2.62
CA GLY A 109 14.31 14.34 -1.86
C GLY A 109 15.24 14.63 -0.67
N PHE A 110 15.53 15.88 -0.31
CA PHE A 110 16.20 16.22 0.97
C PHE A 110 15.18 16.70 2.02
N GLY A 111 14.09 15.98 2.20
CA GLY A 111 13.14 16.26 3.28
C GLY A 111 12.47 17.63 3.26
N GLY A 112 12.34 18.26 2.09
CA GLY A 112 11.75 19.60 1.97
C GLY A 112 12.57 20.73 2.59
N ALA A 113 13.83 20.50 2.96
CA ALA A 113 14.71 21.54 3.46
C ALA A 113 15.02 22.54 2.32
N THR A 114 14.57 23.77 2.47
CA THR A 114 14.89 24.89 1.57
C THR A 114 16.24 25.54 1.91
N GLU A 115 16.91 25.05 2.94
CA GLU A 115 18.17 25.61 3.43
C GLU A 115 19.36 24.75 3.00
N LEU A 116 20.32 25.39 2.37
CA LEU A 116 21.60 24.77 2.06
C LEU A 116 22.45 24.63 3.33
N SER A 117 23.14 23.52 3.44
CA SER A 117 24.14 23.27 4.48
C SER A 117 25.57 23.22 3.88
N ASP A 118 26.57 23.24 4.74
CA ASP A 118 27.96 23.09 4.29
C ASP A 118 28.26 21.72 3.65
N ALA A 119 27.34 20.75 3.76
CA ALA A 119 27.40 19.47 3.07
C ALA A 119 27.26 19.59 1.52
N PHE A 120 26.69 20.68 1.03
CA PHE A 120 26.54 20.93 -0.41
C PHE A 120 27.77 21.59 -1.04
N LEU A 121 28.75 21.98 -0.24
CA LEU A 121 29.94 22.65 -0.73
C LEU A 121 30.79 21.70 -1.57
N GLY A 122 31.23 22.20 -2.72
CA GLY A 122 32.06 21.46 -3.68
C GLY A 122 31.23 20.53 -4.59
N LEU A 123 29.91 20.50 -4.49
CA LEU A 123 29.10 19.75 -5.45
C LEU A 123 29.12 20.41 -6.81
N ILE A 124 29.41 19.62 -7.83
CA ILE A 124 29.26 19.99 -9.23
C ILE A 124 27.83 19.73 -9.64
N VAL A 125 27.18 20.75 -10.20
CA VAL A 125 25.81 20.68 -10.67
C VAL A 125 25.75 21.04 -12.16
N GLU A 126 24.97 20.28 -12.89
CA GLU A 126 24.55 20.61 -14.24
C GLU A 126 23.21 21.35 -14.16
N VAL A 127 23.16 22.53 -14.74
CA VAL A 127 21.95 23.35 -14.74
C VAL A 127 21.14 23.07 -15.97
N ARG A 128 19.91 22.59 -15.75
CA ARG A 128 18.97 22.25 -16.82
C ARG A 128 17.72 23.13 -16.74
N ALA A 129 17.22 23.56 -17.86
CA ALA A 129 15.89 24.15 -17.94
C ALA A 129 14.82 23.11 -17.53
N SER A 130 13.66 23.53 -17.07
CA SER A 130 12.53 22.68 -16.78
C SER A 130 12.10 21.77 -17.96
N GLY A 131 12.46 22.16 -19.18
CA GLY A 131 12.29 21.36 -20.41
C GLY A 131 13.47 20.43 -20.75
N GLY A 132 14.45 20.25 -19.84
CA GLY A 132 15.54 19.28 -19.99
C GLY A 132 16.77 19.80 -20.77
N THR A 133 16.75 21.04 -21.29
CA THR A 133 17.90 21.63 -22.01
C THR A 133 19.01 21.97 -21.04
N ASN A 134 20.22 21.47 -21.30
CA ASN A 134 21.44 21.87 -20.53
C ASN A 134 21.81 23.30 -20.80
N LYS A 135 22.00 24.10 -19.73
CA LYS A 135 22.39 25.48 -19.75
C LYS A 135 23.86 25.68 -19.43
N GLY A 136 24.45 24.80 -18.64
CA GLY A 136 25.85 24.89 -18.23
C GLY A 136 26.13 24.12 -16.95
N SER A 137 27.39 24.10 -16.53
CA SER A 137 27.84 23.43 -15.31
C SER A 137 28.36 24.46 -14.32
N ALA A 138 28.07 24.23 -13.05
CA ALA A 138 28.47 25.10 -11.96
C ALA A 138 28.90 24.29 -10.73
N VAL A 139 29.55 24.94 -9.78
CA VAL A 139 29.89 24.37 -8.48
C VAL A 139 29.24 25.19 -7.38
N ILE A 140 28.71 24.50 -6.37
CA ILE A 140 28.20 25.14 -5.17
C ILE A 140 29.39 25.48 -4.26
N SER A 141 29.52 26.74 -3.94
CA SER A 141 30.61 27.27 -3.11
C SER A 141 30.06 28.24 -2.06
N LYS A 142 30.85 28.58 -1.07
CA LYS A 142 30.50 29.57 -0.04
C LYS A 142 31.45 30.75 -0.12
N LEU A 143 30.89 31.96 -0.10
CA LEU A 143 31.66 33.19 -0.01
C LEU A 143 31.18 33.98 1.21
N GLY A 144 32.02 34.05 2.24
CA GLY A 144 31.58 34.51 3.56
C GLY A 144 30.55 33.53 4.18
N SER A 145 29.35 34.04 4.50
CA SER A 145 28.25 33.25 4.99
C SER A 145 27.25 32.80 3.92
N VAL A 146 27.46 33.20 2.65
CA VAL A 146 26.46 33.04 1.55
C VAL A 146 26.86 31.89 0.64
N TYR A 147 25.93 30.98 0.36
CA TYR A 147 26.10 29.92 -0.64
C TYR A 147 25.92 30.50 -2.04
N LYS A 148 26.81 30.13 -2.92
CA LYS A 148 26.88 30.66 -4.29
C LYS A 148 27.00 29.58 -5.32
N LEU A 149 26.34 29.78 -6.46
CA LEU A 149 26.50 28.99 -7.66
C LEU A 149 27.58 29.65 -8.53
N LYS A 150 28.73 28.99 -8.61
CA LYS A 150 29.87 29.47 -9.45
C LYS A 150 29.94 28.66 -10.73
N ASN A 151 30.12 29.34 -11.82
CA ASN A 151 30.27 28.74 -13.14
C ASN A 151 31.60 27.97 -13.25
N LEU A 152 31.57 26.85 -13.95
CA LEU A 152 32.75 26.05 -14.31
C LEU A 152 33.23 26.29 -15.77
N GLY A 153 32.53 27.13 -16.55
CA GLY A 153 32.82 27.30 -17.95
C GLY A 153 32.37 28.68 -18.48
N ALA A 154 31.62 28.69 -19.57
CA ALA A 154 31.05 29.89 -20.14
C ALA A 154 29.84 30.38 -19.33
N SER A 155 29.60 31.69 -19.25
CA SER A 155 28.43 32.25 -18.58
C SER A 155 27.14 31.75 -19.17
N PHE A 156 26.16 31.46 -18.32
CA PHE A 156 24.83 30.98 -18.71
C PHE A 156 23.75 31.64 -17.85
N ALA A 157 22.53 31.68 -18.36
CA ALA A 157 21.39 32.24 -17.63
C ALA A 157 20.59 31.16 -16.91
N VAL A 158 20.27 31.42 -15.65
CA VAL A 158 19.37 30.59 -14.84
C VAL A 158 18.00 31.26 -14.67
N ALA A 159 16.95 30.52 -14.64
CA ALA A 159 15.58 30.99 -14.47
C ALA A 159 14.88 30.26 -13.34
N THR A 160 13.75 30.78 -12.90
CA THR A 160 12.84 30.13 -11.97
C THR A 160 12.40 28.78 -12.51
N GLY A 161 12.49 27.74 -11.71
CA GLY A 161 12.12 26.38 -12.09
C GLY A 161 13.21 25.60 -12.81
N ASP A 162 14.42 26.18 -13.01
CA ASP A 162 15.57 25.43 -13.50
C ASP A 162 16.01 24.38 -12.46
N ILE A 163 16.51 23.26 -12.94
CA ILE A 163 16.93 22.14 -12.12
C ILE A 163 18.46 22.12 -12.06
N LEU A 164 19.00 22.07 -10.85
CA LEU A 164 20.40 21.78 -10.59
C LEU A 164 20.54 20.27 -10.34
N GLN A 165 21.03 19.57 -11.34
CA GLN A 165 21.30 18.14 -11.21
C GLN A 165 22.71 17.93 -10.65
N VAL A 166 22.85 17.30 -9.51
CA VAL A 166 24.15 16.97 -8.92
C VAL A 166 24.82 15.89 -9.76
N VAL A 167 26.02 16.16 -10.28
CA VAL A 167 26.80 15.23 -11.10
C VAL A 167 27.92 14.58 -10.28
N GLY A 168 28.45 15.29 -9.28
CA GLY A 168 29.53 14.80 -8.46
C GLY A 168 30.05 15.86 -7.52
N ASN A 169 31.26 15.71 -7.04
CA ASN A 169 31.94 16.72 -6.23
C ASN A 169 33.38 16.98 -6.75
N ALA A 170 33.88 18.17 -6.53
CA ALA A 170 35.26 18.50 -6.78
C ALA A 170 35.78 19.51 -5.74
N HIS A 171 36.96 19.25 -5.25
CA HIS A 171 37.65 20.09 -4.27
C HIS A 171 39.00 20.52 -4.82
N GLY A 172 39.48 21.71 -4.42
CA GLY A 172 40.76 22.23 -4.83
C GLY A 172 41.93 21.39 -4.29
N GLU A 173 43.04 21.41 -5.03
CA GLU A 173 44.27 20.78 -4.57
C GLU A 173 44.73 21.42 -3.25
N GLY A 174 45.06 20.59 -2.25
CA GLY A 174 45.45 21.05 -0.92
C GLY A 174 44.32 21.57 -0.04
N SER A 175 43.05 21.43 -0.45
CA SER A 175 41.90 21.78 0.38
C SER A 175 41.75 20.80 1.55
N SER A 176 41.20 21.28 2.67
CA SER A 176 40.82 20.44 3.81
C SER A 176 39.65 19.52 3.44
N ALA A 177 39.42 18.48 4.25
CA ALA A 177 38.26 17.61 4.10
C ALA A 177 36.96 18.42 4.15
N PRO A 178 35.97 18.10 3.30
CA PRO A 178 34.67 18.76 3.34
C PRO A 178 33.93 18.47 4.66
N SER A 179 32.97 19.31 4.99
CA SER A 179 32.09 19.07 6.14
C SER A 179 31.36 17.75 5.98
N SER A 180 31.37 16.93 7.02
CA SER A 180 30.59 15.70 7.06
C SER A 180 29.12 16.02 7.26
N TRP A 181 28.27 15.19 6.72
CA TRP A 181 26.84 15.18 6.99
C TRP A 181 26.44 13.81 7.53
N SER A 182 25.39 13.79 8.29
CA SER A 182 24.78 12.56 8.79
C SER A 182 23.28 12.65 8.58
N ASP A 183 22.68 11.54 8.32
CA ASP A 183 21.25 11.39 8.19
C ASP A 183 20.75 10.50 9.32
N GLU A 184 19.57 10.79 9.85
CA GLU A 184 18.92 10.00 10.89
C GLU A 184 17.88 9.09 10.25
N LEU A 185 17.68 7.93 10.82
CA LEU A 185 16.69 6.96 10.34
C LEU A 185 15.28 7.46 10.66
N ASP A 186 14.41 7.39 9.70
CA ASP A 186 12.98 7.64 9.88
C ASP A 186 12.34 6.48 10.64
N MET A 187 11.46 6.79 11.58
CA MET A 187 10.76 5.80 12.38
C MET A 187 9.30 5.70 11.96
N VAL A 188 8.93 4.54 11.43
CA VAL A 188 7.54 4.17 11.11
C VAL A 188 7.01 3.20 12.16
N TRP A 189 5.75 3.31 12.51
CA TRP A 189 5.15 2.40 13.49
C TRP A 189 3.76 1.91 13.07
N ASN A 190 3.39 0.72 13.53
CA ASN A 190 2.05 0.19 13.42
C ASN A 190 1.68 -0.57 14.70
N SER A 191 0.44 -0.97 14.82
CA SER A 191 -0.05 -1.72 15.97
C SER A 191 -0.67 -3.04 15.56
N THR A 192 -0.65 -3.99 16.47
CA THR A 192 -1.38 -5.25 16.32
C THR A 192 -2.85 -5.06 16.68
N GLN A 193 -3.70 -5.86 16.07
CA GLN A 193 -5.14 -5.91 16.29
C GLN A 193 -5.55 -7.25 16.85
N ILE A 194 -6.42 -7.24 17.86
CA ILE A 194 -6.99 -8.45 18.44
C ILE A 194 -8.20 -8.87 17.62
N PHE A 195 -8.08 -9.98 16.92
CA PHE A 195 -9.18 -10.59 16.19
C PHE A 195 -9.82 -11.66 17.06
N LYS A 196 -11.14 -11.62 17.24
CA LYS A 196 -11.92 -12.61 17.97
C LYS A 196 -13.16 -12.99 17.18
N THR A 197 -13.34 -14.28 16.95
CA THR A 197 -14.52 -14.80 16.28
C THR A 197 -15.07 -15.96 17.10
N SER A 198 -16.23 -15.77 17.71
CA SER A 198 -16.85 -16.74 18.59
C SER A 198 -17.96 -17.53 17.89
N LEU A 199 -18.18 -18.74 18.36
CA LEU A 199 -19.33 -19.57 18.02
C LEU A 199 -19.95 -20.11 19.31
N GLN A 200 -21.25 -20.37 19.27
CA GLN A 200 -22.00 -20.88 20.40
C GLN A 200 -23.08 -21.83 19.88
N VAL A 201 -23.18 -23.03 20.50
CA VAL A 201 -24.15 -24.05 20.16
C VAL A 201 -24.79 -24.57 21.45
N SER A 202 -26.12 -24.58 21.50
CA SER A 202 -26.86 -25.10 22.66
C SER A 202 -26.76 -26.62 22.79
N GLY A 203 -26.88 -27.13 24.01
CA GLY A 203 -26.88 -28.57 24.28
C GLY A 203 -28.03 -29.29 23.57
N THR A 204 -29.20 -28.68 23.50
CA THR A 204 -30.35 -29.20 22.77
C THR A 204 -30.08 -29.40 21.29
N LEU A 205 -29.40 -28.41 20.64
CA LEU A 205 -29.05 -28.51 19.23
C LEU A 205 -27.97 -29.59 18.98
N GLN A 206 -27.04 -29.76 19.93
CA GLN A 206 -26.04 -30.83 19.84
C GLN A 206 -26.64 -32.22 19.93
N ALA A 207 -27.74 -32.39 20.72
CA ALA A 207 -28.45 -33.63 20.86
C ALA A 207 -29.41 -33.91 19.69
N ALA A 208 -29.75 -32.92 18.89
CA ALA A 208 -30.67 -33.05 17.77
C ALA A 208 -30.00 -33.75 16.58
N VAL A 209 -30.75 -34.64 15.94
CA VAL A 209 -30.36 -35.25 14.68
C VAL A 209 -30.73 -34.32 13.54
N LEU A 210 -29.71 -33.72 12.92
CA LEU A 210 -29.87 -32.80 11.82
C LEU A 210 -29.78 -33.53 10.48
N LYS A 211 -30.58 -33.09 9.50
CA LYS A 211 -30.45 -33.51 8.12
C LYS A 211 -29.47 -32.55 7.37
N GLY A 212 -28.63 -33.11 6.52
CA GLY A 212 -27.67 -32.35 5.71
C GLY A 212 -26.22 -32.48 6.16
N GLU A 213 -25.92 -32.25 7.43
CA GLU A 213 -24.59 -32.50 8.03
C GLU A 213 -24.71 -33.24 9.37
N SER A 214 -23.73 -34.07 9.63
CA SER A 214 -23.74 -34.93 10.84
C SER A 214 -23.44 -34.15 12.13
N SER A 215 -22.83 -32.97 12.05
CA SER A 215 -22.44 -32.15 13.19
C SER A 215 -22.49 -30.66 12.88
N GLU A 216 -23.45 -29.96 13.46
CA GLU A 216 -23.59 -28.52 13.34
C GLU A 216 -22.39 -27.79 13.97
N LEU A 217 -21.84 -28.31 15.04
CA LEU A 217 -20.66 -27.75 15.69
C LEU A 217 -19.43 -27.76 14.76
N ALA A 218 -19.20 -28.85 14.03
CA ALA A 218 -18.12 -28.98 13.10
C ALA A 218 -18.28 -28.01 11.91
N ARG A 219 -19.50 -27.89 11.39
CA ARG A 219 -19.84 -26.93 10.33
C ARG A 219 -19.57 -25.50 10.77
N LEU A 220 -20.06 -25.11 11.94
CA LEU A 220 -19.87 -23.76 12.47
C LEU A 220 -18.38 -23.44 12.76
N ARG A 221 -17.63 -24.42 13.27
CA ARG A 221 -16.17 -24.24 13.46
C ARG A 221 -15.47 -23.90 12.16
N ARG A 222 -15.78 -24.63 11.08
CA ARG A 222 -15.23 -24.37 9.76
C ARG A 222 -15.60 -22.98 9.25
N LEU A 223 -16.88 -22.62 9.30
CA LEU A 223 -17.36 -21.31 8.84
C LEU A 223 -16.74 -20.16 9.64
N LYS A 224 -16.62 -20.31 10.95
CA LYS A 224 -16.04 -19.27 11.81
C LYS A 224 -14.52 -19.14 11.64
N ALA A 225 -13.83 -20.21 11.30
CA ALA A 225 -12.41 -20.14 10.90
C ALA A 225 -12.23 -19.37 9.58
N GLN A 226 -13.10 -19.61 8.61
CA GLN A 226 -13.11 -18.86 7.34
C GLN A 226 -13.44 -17.38 7.57
N GLU A 227 -14.46 -17.09 8.38
CA GLU A 227 -14.80 -15.71 8.75
C GLU A 227 -13.62 -14.98 9.41
N HIS A 228 -12.95 -15.62 10.36
CA HIS A 228 -11.78 -15.08 11.04
C HIS A 228 -10.64 -14.75 10.05
N LYS A 229 -10.38 -15.66 9.10
CA LYS A 229 -9.41 -15.45 8.02
C LYS A 229 -9.77 -14.25 7.14
N MET A 230 -11.05 -14.13 6.76
CA MET A 230 -11.51 -13.01 5.93
C MET A 230 -11.53 -11.67 6.67
N GLN A 231 -11.77 -11.67 7.97
CA GLN A 231 -11.67 -10.46 8.80
C GLN A 231 -10.22 -9.95 8.85
N LYS A 232 -9.24 -10.83 8.99
CA LYS A 232 -7.81 -10.47 8.91
C LYS A 232 -7.44 -9.91 7.55
N GLU A 233 -7.87 -10.56 6.47
CA GLU A 233 -7.63 -10.09 5.10
C GLU A 233 -8.15 -8.66 4.90
N LYS A 234 -9.37 -8.38 5.34
CA LYS A 234 -9.95 -7.04 5.23
C LYS A 234 -9.23 -6.02 6.10
N ALA A 235 -8.81 -6.39 7.30
CA ALA A 235 -8.05 -5.50 8.16
C ALA A 235 -6.67 -5.17 7.59
N PHE A 236 -5.98 -6.13 7.00
CA PHE A 236 -4.67 -5.91 6.37
C PHE A 236 -4.76 -5.13 5.05
N LEU A 237 -5.91 -5.17 4.38
CA LEU A 237 -6.14 -4.33 3.19
C LEU A 237 -6.62 -2.92 3.57
N PHE A 238 -7.64 -2.79 4.41
CA PHE A 238 -8.38 -1.53 4.62
C PHE A 238 -8.35 -1.00 6.06
N GLY A 239 -7.67 -1.67 6.96
CA GLY A 239 -7.60 -1.25 8.36
C GLY A 239 -7.12 0.19 8.49
N LYS A 240 -7.65 0.90 9.48
CA LYS A 240 -7.16 2.23 9.88
C LYS A 240 -6.66 2.12 11.30
N ARG A 241 -5.47 2.65 11.55
CA ARG A 241 -4.90 2.69 12.89
C ARG A 241 -5.74 3.56 13.82
N VAL A 242 -6.03 3.07 15.01
CA VAL A 242 -6.68 3.86 16.05
C VAL A 242 -5.60 4.57 16.86
N GLY A 243 -5.74 5.87 17.03
CA GLY A 243 -4.74 6.75 17.65
C GLY A 243 -3.97 7.54 16.60
N GLY A 244 -3.84 8.85 16.78
CA GLY A 244 -3.17 9.76 15.86
C GLY A 244 -3.95 10.08 14.57
N THR A 245 -3.80 11.31 14.09
CA THR A 245 -4.43 11.81 12.86
C THR A 245 -3.60 11.54 11.62
N GLY A 246 -2.48 10.91 11.77
CA GLY A 246 -1.57 10.57 10.69
C GLY A 246 -0.69 9.37 11.05
N LEU A 247 -0.13 8.63 10.07
CA LEU A 247 1.18 8.03 10.17
C LEU A 247 2.15 9.21 10.06
N ASP A 248 2.38 9.96 11.06
CA ASP A 248 3.59 10.74 11.01
C ASP A 248 4.77 9.78 11.02
N LEU A 249 5.31 9.57 9.84
CA LEU A 249 6.51 8.80 9.62
C LEU A 249 7.70 9.44 10.35
N GLN A 250 7.56 10.68 10.78
CA GLN A 250 8.64 11.49 11.32
C GLN A 250 8.43 11.95 12.75
N ASP A 251 7.23 11.79 13.32
CA ASP A 251 6.99 12.45 14.58
C ASP A 251 6.79 11.44 15.72
N GLY A 252 7.80 11.37 16.58
CA GLY A 252 7.65 10.94 17.97
C GLY A 252 6.84 11.95 18.80
N SER A 253 5.96 12.73 18.15
CA SER A 253 5.07 13.67 18.78
C SER A 253 4.14 12.94 19.74
N SER A 254 4.05 13.46 20.92
CA SER A 254 3.24 12.94 22.02
C SER A 254 1.74 12.88 21.75
N SER A 255 1.26 13.41 20.62
CA SER A 255 -0.13 13.33 20.19
C SER A 255 -0.51 11.97 19.59
N ASP A 256 0.46 11.12 19.27
CA ASP A 256 0.26 9.77 18.75
C ASP A 256 0.33 8.68 19.82
N SER A 257 0.32 9.07 21.10
CA SER A 257 0.29 8.09 22.18
C SER A 257 -1.06 7.35 22.17
N PHE A 258 -1.01 6.04 22.44
CA PHE A 258 -2.20 5.21 22.70
C PHE A 258 -3.13 5.81 23.77
N ALA A 259 -2.64 6.73 24.58
CA ALA A 259 -3.36 7.37 25.67
C ALA A 259 -4.26 8.52 25.20
N ASP A 260 -3.95 9.17 24.09
CA ASP A 260 -4.70 10.33 23.61
C ASP A 260 -5.75 9.96 22.58
N GLY A 261 -6.92 9.54 23.06
CA GLY A 261 -8.11 9.35 22.24
C GLY A 261 -8.31 7.93 21.73
N GLY A 262 -7.66 6.93 22.34
CA GLY A 262 -7.98 5.52 22.09
C GLY A 262 -9.48 5.28 22.31
N ARG A 263 -10.14 4.68 21.31
CA ARG A 263 -11.54 4.30 21.45
C ARG A 263 -11.64 3.07 22.33
N THR A 264 -12.60 3.08 23.21
CA THR A 264 -12.90 1.95 24.09
C THR A 264 -14.04 1.11 23.54
N ASP A 265 -14.04 -0.19 23.89
CA ASP A 265 -15.18 -1.07 23.71
C ASP A 265 -16.30 -0.75 24.74
N ALA A 266 -17.39 -1.52 24.71
CA ALA A 266 -18.51 -1.35 25.64
C ALA A 266 -18.11 -1.55 27.12
N ASP A 267 -17.01 -2.25 27.38
CA ASP A 267 -16.48 -2.55 28.71
C ASP A 267 -15.39 -1.58 29.15
N GLY A 268 -15.10 -0.55 28.33
CA GLY A 268 -14.08 0.47 28.63
C GLY A 268 -12.64 0.05 28.30
N ASN A 269 -12.41 -1.07 27.61
CA ASN A 269 -11.07 -1.50 27.21
C ASN A 269 -10.64 -0.79 25.94
N LEU A 270 -9.36 -0.43 25.85
CA LEU A 270 -8.79 0.22 24.68
C LEU A 270 -8.79 -0.70 23.45
N ILE A 271 -9.33 -0.20 22.35
CA ILE A 271 -9.31 -0.87 21.05
C ILE A 271 -8.05 -0.48 20.31
N ARG A 272 -7.32 -1.48 19.81
CA ARG A 272 -6.22 -1.32 18.87
C ARG A 272 -6.62 -1.84 17.51
N SER A 273 -6.21 -1.16 16.45
CA SER A 273 -6.40 -1.63 15.08
C SER A 273 -5.13 -1.47 14.26
N THR A 274 -4.87 -2.45 13.41
CA THR A 274 -3.72 -2.41 12.50
C THR A 274 -4.00 -1.53 11.29
N TYR A 275 -2.96 -0.92 10.74
CA TYR A 275 -3.05 -0.15 9.52
C TYR A 275 -2.97 -1.09 8.31
N GLY A 276 -3.91 -0.96 7.39
CA GLY A 276 -3.94 -1.74 6.15
C GLY A 276 -3.24 -1.02 5.01
N ILE A 277 -2.77 -1.80 4.03
CA ILE A 277 -1.97 -1.29 2.92
C ILE A 277 -2.68 -0.23 2.07
N VAL A 278 -3.96 -0.41 1.74
CA VAL A 278 -4.73 0.56 0.94
C VAL A 278 -4.84 1.89 1.68
N SER A 279 -5.21 1.83 2.97
CA SER A 279 -5.33 3.02 3.80
C SER A 279 -3.98 3.72 4.02
N ALA A 280 -2.90 2.95 4.12
CA ALA A 280 -1.55 3.49 4.21
C ALA A 280 -1.16 4.23 2.93
N ILE A 281 -1.37 3.65 1.75
CA ILE A 281 -1.07 4.31 0.48
C ILE A 281 -1.97 5.55 0.29
N GLU A 282 -3.25 5.48 0.64
CA GLU A 282 -4.17 6.63 0.50
C GLU A 282 -3.77 7.84 1.35
N ASN A 283 -3.20 7.62 2.53
CA ASN A 283 -2.84 8.71 3.45
C ASN A 283 -1.42 9.25 3.25
N TYR A 284 -0.51 8.41 2.78
CA TYR A 284 0.93 8.74 2.68
C TYR A 284 1.48 8.66 1.27
N GLY A 285 0.73 8.06 0.37
CA GLY A 285 1.07 8.04 -1.03
C GLY A 285 0.85 9.40 -1.68
N SER A 286 1.54 9.64 -2.79
CA SER A 286 1.37 10.82 -3.62
C SER A 286 0.55 10.50 -4.87
N SER A 287 -0.42 11.37 -5.15
CA SER A 287 -1.22 11.34 -6.38
C SER A 287 -0.72 12.31 -7.44
N THR A 288 0.28 13.13 -7.11
CA THR A 288 0.80 14.18 -7.99
C THR A 288 2.25 13.92 -8.38
N THR A 289 2.63 14.34 -9.58
CA THR A 289 4.01 14.24 -10.07
C THR A 289 4.93 15.35 -9.51
N THR A 290 4.41 16.23 -8.66
CA THR A 290 5.20 17.31 -8.03
C THR A 290 6.08 16.78 -6.90
N ASP A 291 5.72 15.64 -6.35
CA ASP A 291 6.56 14.94 -5.39
C ASP A 291 7.52 14.02 -6.15
N ASP A 292 8.62 13.63 -5.53
CA ASP A 292 9.64 12.77 -6.15
C ASP A 292 9.11 11.41 -6.60
N TYR A 293 7.93 11.03 -6.13
CA TYR A 293 7.29 9.77 -6.49
C TYR A 293 5.78 9.97 -6.64
N GLN A 294 5.18 9.14 -7.47
CA GLN A 294 3.74 8.99 -7.59
C GLN A 294 3.40 7.51 -7.44
N ASN A 295 2.55 7.19 -6.48
CA ASN A 295 2.11 5.82 -6.23
C ASN A 295 0.59 5.66 -6.12
N ILE A 296 -0.18 6.74 -6.28
CA ILE A 296 -1.63 6.71 -6.41
C ILE A 296 -2.00 7.12 -7.83
N PHE A 297 -2.63 6.22 -8.56
CA PHE A 297 -3.03 6.40 -9.95
C PHE A 297 -4.56 6.36 -10.07
N SER A 298 -5.15 7.46 -10.52
CA SER A 298 -6.58 7.54 -10.81
C SER A 298 -6.78 7.40 -12.32
N ILE A 299 -7.37 6.30 -12.74
CA ILE A 299 -7.58 5.95 -14.14
C ILE A 299 -9.02 6.24 -14.53
N ALA A 300 -9.21 7.12 -15.51
CA ALA A 300 -10.50 7.29 -16.16
C ALA A 300 -10.60 6.33 -17.37
N GLU A 301 -11.53 5.36 -17.32
CA GLU A 301 -11.66 4.31 -18.35
C GLU A 301 -11.77 4.85 -19.77
N SER A 302 -12.41 6.03 -19.94
CA SER A 302 -12.68 6.61 -21.26
C SER A 302 -11.48 7.28 -21.93
N SER A 303 -10.48 7.70 -21.17
CA SER A 303 -9.37 8.54 -21.66
C SER A 303 -7.99 7.90 -21.50
N TYR A 304 -7.89 6.84 -20.75
CA TYR A 304 -6.61 6.19 -20.46
C TYR A 304 -6.10 5.40 -21.66
N LYS A 305 -4.87 5.68 -22.07
CA LYS A 305 -4.23 5.08 -23.24
C LYS A 305 -2.99 4.30 -22.84
N TYR A 306 -2.47 3.52 -23.77
CA TYR A 306 -1.23 2.75 -23.55
C TYR A 306 -0.03 3.60 -23.17
N ALA A 307 0.10 4.79 -23.73
CA ALA A 307 1.17 5.69 -23.36
C ALA A 307 1.11 6.03 -21.85
N ASN A 308 -0.07 6.36 -21.35
CA ASN A 308 -0.29 6.61 -19.92
C ASN A 308 0.05 5.38 -19.06
N PHE A 309 -0.31 4.19 -19.57
CA PHE A 309 0.02 2.93 -18.90
C PHE A 309 1.54 2.72 -18.78
N VAL A 310 2.29 2.98 -19.87
CA VAL A 310 3.76 2.86 -19.83
C VAL A 310 4.39 3.86 -18.88
N ASP A 311 3.91 5.11 -18.91
CA ASP A 311 4.38 6.18 -18.01
C ASP A 311 4.07 5.88 -16.54
N ASP A 312 2.89 5.32 -16.26
CA ASP A 312 2.52 4.91 -14.89
C ASP A 312 3.33 3.71 -14.42
N MET A 313 3.62 2.75 -15.32
CA MET A 313 4.47 1.60 -15.00
C MET A 313 5.92 2.02 -14.74
N GLU A 314 6.44 3.02 -15.43
CA GLU A 314 7.75 3.61 -15.12
C GLU A 314 7.80 4.05 -13.65
N LYS A 315 6.79 4.78 -13.18
CA LYS A 315 6.71 5.23 -11.79
C LYS A 315 6.54 4.09 -10.78
N VAL A 316 5.71 3.11 -11.09
CA VAL A 316 5.50 1.90 -10.25
C VAL A 316 6.81 1.16 -10.02
N PHE A 317 7.66 1.11 -11.06
CA PHE A 317 8.93 0.40 -11.00
C PHE A 317 10.14 1.31 -10.67
N GLN A 318 9.94 2.58 -10.36
CA GLN A 318 11.00 3.52 -10.02
C GLN A 318 11.80 3.09 -8.77
N TYR A 319 11.12 2.54 -7.77
CA TYR A 319 11.73 2.04 -6.52
C TYR A 319 11.62 0.52 -6.46
N VAL A 320 12.28 -0.14 -7.39
CA VAL A 320 12.16 -1.60 -7.52
C VAL A 320 13.32 -2.32 -6.86
N PRO A 321 13.04 -3.36 -6.09
CA PRO A 321 14.03 -4.37 -5.77
C PRO A 321 14.54 -5.06 -7.06
N GLU A 322 15.72 -5.61 -7.00
CA GLU A 322 16.50 -6.19 -8.12
C GLU A 322 15.73 -7.19 -9.00
N ALA A 323 14.65 -7.78 -8.50
CA ALA A 323 13.91 -8.84 -9.20
C ALA A 323 12.99 -8.36 -10.34
N GLY A 324 12.64 -7.07 -10.41
CA GLY A 324 11.73 -6.55 -11.44
C GLY A 324 10.33 -7.15 -11.45
N VAL A 325 9.93 -7.85 -10.38
CA VAL A 325 8.62 -8.51 -10.24
C VAL A 325 7.89 -7.93 -9.05
N LYS A 326 6.67 -7.46 -9.27
CA LYS A 326 5.76 -7.02 -8.20
C LYS A 326 4.48 -7.85 -8.22
N ARG A 327 3.82 -7.97 -7.07
CA ARG A 327 2.50 -8.59 -6.98
C ARG A 327 1.42 -7.54 -6.90
N ALA A 328 0.29 -7.80 -7.56
CA ALA A 328 -0.86 -6.93 -7.54
C ALA A 328 -2.12 -7.69 -7.13
N PHE A 329 -2.76 -7.21 -6.09
CA PHE A 329 -4.05 -7.70 -5.64
C PHE A 329 -5.15 -6.91 -6.33
N VAL A 330 -5.99 -7.60 -7.09
CA VAL A 330 -6.94 -6.97 -8.02
C VAL A 330 -8.38 -7.38 -7.73
N GLY A 331 -9.27 -6.38 -7.78
CA GLY A 331 -10.70 -6.63 -7.86
C GLY A 331 -11.10 -7.17 -9.24
N ALA A 332 -12.23 -7.86 -9.30
CA ALA A 332 -12.71 -8.44 -10.56
C ALA A 332 -12.96 -7.40 -11.66
N GLY A 333 -13.43 -6.20 -11.27
CA GLY A 333 -13.62 -5.08 -12.20
C GLY A 333 -12.31 -4.56 -12.79
N ALA A 334 -11.28 -4.39 -11.94
CA ALA A 334 -9.97 -3.99 -12.39
C ALA A 334 -9.33 -5.04 -13.31
N LEU A 335 -9.43 -6.33 -12.96
CA LEU A 335 -8.96 -7.41 -13.83
C LEU A 335 -9.68 -7.43 -15.18
N GLY A 336 -11.00 -7.19 -15.18
CA GLY A 336 -11.80 -7.06 -16.39
C GLY A 336 -11.38 -5.87 -17.25
N TYR A 337 -11.06 -4.75 -16.63
CA TYR A 337 -10.56 -3.56 -17.31
C TYR A 337 -9.23 -3.84 -18.02
N TRP A 338 -8.23 -4.37 -17.29
CA TRP A 338 -6.93 -4.72 -17.87
C TRP A 338 -7.04 -5.77 -18.97
N SER A 339 -7.99 -6.71 -18.86
CA SER A 339 -8.23 -7.70 -19.93
C SER A 339 -8.91 -7.11 -21.18
N LYS A 340 -9.70 -6.04 -21.01
CA LYS A 340 -10.37 -5.34 -22.13
C LYS A 340 -9.51 -4.25 -22.75
N MET A 341 -8.44 -3.88 -22.11
CA MET A 341 -7.47 -2.92 -22.60
C MET A 341 -6.72 -3.49 -23.82
N ASP A 342 -7.48 -4.07 -24.71
CA ASP A 342 -7.10 -4.72 -25.93
C ASP A 342 -7.07 -3.73 -27.09
N GLY A 343 -6.27 -4.02 -28.05
CA GLY A 343 -5.97 -3.44 -29.34
C GLY A 343 -6.84 -2.33 -29.96
N THR A 344 -8.09 -2.17 -29.62
CA THR A 344 -8.95 -1.11 -30.19
C THR A 344 -8.78 0.26 -29.53
N SER A 345 -8.49 0.33 -28.24
CA SER A 345 -8.15 1.59 -27.58
C SER A 345 -6.70 2.00 -27.83
N PHE A 346 -5.87 1.05 -28.23
CA PHE A 346 -4.46 1.20 -28.56
C PHE A 346 -4.21 1.53 -30.03
N ASN A 347 -5.15 1.20 -30.92
CA ASN A 347 -4.97 1.28 -32.35
C ASN A 347 -5.83 2.35 -33.03
N ALA A 348 -5.58 3.60 -32.76
CA ALA A 348 -5.77 4.59 -33.80
C ALA A 348 -4.57 4.51 -34.76
N GLY A 349 -4.39 3.40 -35.46
CA GLY A 349 -3.57 3.32 -36.67
C GLY A 349 -2.21 2.64 -36.63
N LYS A 350 -1.83 1.86 -35.60
CA LYS A 350 -0.61 1.03 -35.65
C LYS A 350 -0.82 -0.35 -35.03
N SER A 351 -0.61 -1.34 -35.87
CA SER A 351 -0.60 -2.77 -35.60
C SER A 351 0.41 -3.18 -34.53
N GLY A 352 -0.02 -3.96 -33.53
CA GLY A 352 0.85 -4.98 -32.98
C GLY A 352 1.19 -4.96 -31.47
N TRP A 353 0.60 -4.10 -30.63
CA TRP A 353 0.89 -4.17 -29.18
C TRP A 353 -0.39 -4.39 -28.38
N THR A 354 -0.53 -5.54 -27.79
CA THR A 354 -1.57 -5.89 -26.84
C THR A 354 -0.91 -5.98 -25.46
N VAL A 355 -1.64 -5.57 -24.41
CA VAL A 355 -1.25 -5.91 -23.03
C VAL A 355 -1.35 -7.42 -22.93
N ASN A 356 -0.21 -8.11 -22.92
CA ASN A 356 -0.17 -9.55 -22.85
C ASN A 356 -0.46 -9.98 -21.41
N LEU A 357 -1.71 -10.34 -21.14
CA LEU A 357 -2.05 -11.13 -19.98
C LEU A 357 -1.72 -12.58 -20.30
N SER A 358 -0.76 -13.16 -19.58
CA SER A 358 -0.42 -14.56 -19.71
C SER A 358 -1.59 -15.47 -19.34
N ASP A 359 -1.50 -16.73 -19.76
CA ASP A 359 -2.39 -17.77 -19.27
C ASP A 359 -2.33 -17.84 -17.72
N MET A 360 -3.43 -18.32 -17.13
CA MET A 360 -3.54 -18.46 -15.68
C MET A 360 -2.49 -19.47 -15.19
N LYS A 361 -1.61 -19.02 -14.32
CA LYS A 361 -0.61 -19.84 -13.65
C LYS A 361 -0.99 -19.98 -12.16
N ARG A 362 -0.45 -20.99 -11.51
CA ARG A 362 -0.63 -21.21 -10.08
C ARG A 362 0.67 -20.94 -9.36
N ASP A 363 0.59 -20.08 -8.35
CA ASP A 363 1.72 -19.72 -7.50
C ASP A 363 2.08 -20.86 -6.52
N SER A 364 3.28 -20.82 -5.95
CA SER A 364 3.74 -21.70 -4.87
C SER A 364 2.80 -21.68 -3.65
N TYR A 365 2.12 -20.57 -3.43
CA TYR A 365 1.11 -20.40 -2.37
C TYR A 365 -0.28 -20.96 -2.71
N GLY A 366 -0.46 -21.50 -3.93
CA GLY A 366 -1.69 -22.12 -4.36
C GLY A 366 -2.71 -21.17 -4.99
N PHE A 367 -2.41 -19.89 -5.16
CA PHE A 367 -3.27 -18.92 -5.82
C PHE A 367 -3.07 -18.91 -7.33
N ASN A 368 -4.16 -18.67 -8.04
CA ASN A 368 -4.10 -18.44 -9.47
C ASN A 368 -3.72 -16.98 -9.73
N TYR A 369 -2.73 -16.75 -10.57
CA TYR A 369 -2.31 -15.43 -11.00
C TYR A 369 -2.17 -15.35 -12.51
N ARG A 370 -2.25 -14.14 -13.05
CA ARG A 370 -1.91 -13.81 -14.42
C ARG A 370 -0.73 -12.86 -14.41
N THR A 371 0.17 -13.02 -15.35
CA THR A 371 1.32 -12.15 -15.49
C THR A 371 1.00 -11.02 -16.45
N LEU A 372 1.24 -9.80 -16.02
CA LEU A 372 1.21 -8.60 -16.84
C LEU A 372 2.66 -8.18 -17.11
N GLU A 373 3.08 -8.31 -18.34
CA GLU A 373 4.44 -7.92 -18.76
C GLU A 373 4.43 -6.46 -19.19
N THR A 374 5.32 -5.67 -18.61
CA THR A 374 5.50 -4.26 -18.92
C THR A 374 6.93 -4.01 -19.35
N PRO A 375 7.24 -2.91 -20.07
CA PRO A 375 8.62 -2.57 -20.43
C PRO A 375 9.57 -2.42 -19.23
N HIS A 376 9.04 -2.09 -18.05
CA HIS A 376 9.80 -1.80 -16.84
C HIS A 376 9.91 -2.98 -15.88
N GLY A 377 9.01 -3.98 -16.00
CA GLY A 377 9.00 -5.13 -15.12
C GLY A 377 7.73 -5.99 -15.26
N ILE A 378 7.60 -6.96 -14.38
CA ILE A 378 6.53 -7.94 -14.40
C ILE A 378 5.61 -7.73 -13.20
N ILE A 379 4.29 -7.70 -13.45
CA ILE A 379 3.29 -7.65 -12.39
C ILE A 379 2.48 -8.95 -12.39
N GLN A 380 2.41 -9.60 -11.24
CA GLN A 380 1.59 -10.78 -11.03
C GLN A 380 0.21 -10.37 -10.48
N LEU A 381 -0.82 -10.45 -11.30
CA LEU A 381 -2.19 -10.09 -10.94
C LEU A 381 -2.87 -11.25 -10.20
N ILE A 382 -3.21 -11.06 -8.94
CA ILE A 382 -3.87 -12.04 -8.07
C ILE A 382 -5.29 -11.56 -7.79
N PRO A 383 -6.33 -12.26 -8.30
CA PRO A 383 -7.72 -11.91 -8.01
C PRO A 383 -8.01 -12.04 -6.51
N THR A 384 -8.50 -10.96 -5.90
CA THR A 384 -8.73 -10.92 -4.46
C THR A 384 -10.22 -10.72 -4.16
N PRO A 385 -10.91 -11.72 -3.57
CA PRO A 385 -12.33 -11.61 -3.27
C PRO A 385 -12.69 -10.53 -2.24
N ALA A 386 -11.74 -10.08 -1.44
CA ALA A 386 -11.93 -8.99 -0.48
C ALA A 386 -12.14 -7.63 -1.17
N LEU A 387 -11.60 -7.45 -2.39
CA LEU A 387 -11.79 -6.27 -3.22
C LEU A 387 -13.11 -6.38 -4.00
N ARG A 388 -14.24 -6.09 -3.34
CA ARG A 388 -15.60 -6.11 -3.91
C ARG A 388 -16.34 -4.81 -3.62
N GLY A 389 -17.49 -4.61 -4.25
CA GLY A 389 -18.29 -3.40 -4.12
C GLY A 389 -17.54 -2.20 -4.68
N ASP A 390 -17.37 -1.16 -3.89
CA ASP A 390 -16.71 0.08 -4.28
C ASP A 390 -15.21 -0.12 -4.61
N TYR A 391 -14.59 -1.15 -4.04
CA TYR A 391 -13.19 -1.51 -4.29
C TYR A 391 -13.00 -2.49 -5.46
N ASN A 392 -14.07 -2.84 -6.18
CA ASN A 392 -14.00 -3.82 -7.28
C ASN A 392 -13.06 -3.40 -8.41
N LYS A 393 -12.88 -2.10 -8.59
CA LYS A 393 -12.01 -1.49 -9.60
C LYS A 393 -10.65 -1.04 -9.05
N TYR A 394 -10.26 -1.52 -7.85
CA TYR A 394 -8.96 -1.23 -7.27
C TYR A 394 -7.94 -2.31 -7.64
N MET A 395 -6.70 -1.87 -7.83
CA MET A 395 -5.54 -2.73 -7.94
C MET A 395 -4.45 -2.20 -7.00
N VAL A 396 -4.01 -3.03 -6.09
CA VAL A 396 -2.98 -2.72 -5.10
C VAL A 396 -1.72 -3.45 -5.49
N VAL A 397 -0.70 -2.73 -5.93
CA VAL A 397 0.61 -3.28 -6.28
C VAL A 397 1.52 -3.19 -5.08
N VAL A 398 2.11 -4.29 -4.71
CA VAL A 398 2.97 -4.39 -3.52
C VAL A 398 4.36 -4.91 -3.87
N SER A 399 5.33 -4.43 -3.13
CA SER A 399 6.68 -5.00 -3.09
C SER A 399 6.74 -5.95 -1.91
N ASP A 400 7.00 -7.21 -2.19
CA ASP A 400 6.93 -8.29 -1.20
C ASP A 400 7.94 -8.08 -0.05
N GLU A 401 9.13 -7.57 -0.36
CA GLU A 401 10.23 -7.39 0.60
C GLU A 401 9.94 -6.32 1.67
N ASN A 402 9.04 -5.39 1.36
CA ASN A 402 8.69 -4.27 2.23
C ASN A 402 7.42 -4.51 3.05
N LEU A 403 6.95 -5.77 3.10
CA LEU A 403 5.79 -6.19 3.88
C LEU A 403 6.15 -7.37 4.78
N PHE A 404 5.68 -7.35 6.01
CA PHE A 404 5.79 -8.49 6.91
C PHE A 404 4.56 -8.64 7.80
N HIS A 405 4.34 -9.84 8.28
CA HIS A 405 3.28 -10.17 9.22
C HIS A 405 3.83 -10.08 10.65
N ALA A 406 3.38 -9.07 11.39
CA ALA A 406 3.74 -8.90 12.79
C ALA A 406 2.80 -9.74 13.67
N GLN A 407 3.35 -10.67 14.43
CA GLN A 407 2.60 -11.55 15.30
C GLN A 407 2.98 -11.29 16.76
N TYR A 408 2.03 -10.79 17.54
CA TYR A 408 2.18 -10.64 18.99
C TYR A 408 1.70 -11.90 19.73
N ARG A 409 0.51 -12.40 19.37
CA ARG A 409 -0.02 -13.70 19.83
C ARG A 409 -0.48 -14.50 18.62
N PRO A 410 -0.02 -15.77 18.50
CA PRO A 410 -0.40 -16.62 17.39
C PRO A 410 -1.91 -16.86 17.34
N ALA A 411 -2.40 -17.21 16.17
CA ALA A 411 -3.77 -17.62 16.01
C ALA A 411 -4.01 -18.90 16.81
N MET A 412 -4.97 -18.86 17.73
CA MET A 412 -5.33 -19.99 18.58
C MET A 412 -6.83 -20.26 18.55
N TYR A 413 -7.16 -21.51 18.64
CA TYR A 413 -8.53 -21.96 18.87
C TYR A 413 -8.70 -22.31 20.35
N GLN A 414 -9.68 -21.69 20.98
CA GLN A 414 -10.04 -21.93 22.39
C GLN A 414 -11.40 -22.62 22.44
N ALA A 415 -11.41 -23.84 22.91
CA ALA A 415 -12.63 -24.62 23.05
C ALA A 415 -13.26 -24.40 24.43
N ASN A 416 -14.59 -24.39 24.48
CA ASN A 416 -15.41 -24.35 25.70
C ASN A 416 -15.02 -23.22 26.69
N ILE A 417 -15.00 -21.98 26.18
CA ILE A 417 -14.62 -20.77 26.94
C ILE A 417 -15.74 -20.22 27.85
N LYS A 418 -16.84 -20.95 27.99
CA LYS A 418 -17.94 -20.53 28.88
C LYS A 418 -17.52 -20.61 30.34
N SER A 419 -18.03 -19.69 31.16
CA SER A 419 -18.00 -19.84 32.62
C SER A 419 -19.01 -20.95 33.07
N ASP A 420 -18.72 -21.61 34.16
CA ASP A 420 -19.61 -22.61 34.76
C ASP A 420 -21.01 -22.02 34.94
N ASN A 421 -22.02 -22.76 34.49
CA ASN A 421 -23.45 -22.40 34.53
C ASN A 421 -23.91 -21.17 33.73
N ALA A 422 -23.05 -20.50 32.96
CA ALA A 422 -23.46 -19.33 32.17
C ALA A 422 -24.33 -19.70 30.95
N PHE A 423 -24.20 -20.91 30.43
CA PHE A 423 -24.89 -21.32 29.21
C PHE A 423 -24.89 -22.84 29.07
N ASP A 424 -26.07 -23.41 28.77
CA ASP A 424 -26.19 -24.84 28.42
C ASP A 424 -25.75 -25.04 26.96
N GLY A 425 -24.52 -25.50 26.75
CA GLY A 425 -23.98 -25.72 25.41
C GLY A 425 -22.47 -25.57 25.37
N VAL A 426 -21.92 -25.43 24.17
CA VAL A 426 -20.50 -25.20 23.90
C VAL A 426 -20.31 -23.82 23.32
N LYS A 427 -19.31 -23.08 23.84
CA LYS A 427 -18.90 -21.81 23.32
C LYS A 427 -17.40 -21.85 23.03
N ASP A 428 -17.03 -21.68 21.78
CA ASP A 428 -15.65 -21.70 21.30
C ASP A 428 -15.29 -20.35 20.66
N GLN A 429 -14.00 -20.03 20.56
CA GLN A 429 -13.54 -18.87 19.83
C GLN A 429 -12.22 -19.11 19.10
N TYR A 430 -12.07 -18.46 17.98
CA TYR A 430 -10.77 -18.18 17.35
C TYR A 430 -10.27 -16.83 17.81
N MET A 431 -9.00 -16.75 18.17
CA MET A 431 -8.37 -15.52 18.61
C MET A 431 -6.98 -15.41 18.03
N SER A 432 -6.60 -14.22 17.57
CA SER A 432 -5.24 -13.88 17.21
C SER A 432 -4.97 -12.40 17.50
N ASP A 433 -3.70 -12.03 17.71
CA ASP A 433 -3.27 -10.65 17.90
C ASP A 433 -2.11 -10.40 16.94
N GLU A 434 -2.44 -9.81 15.80
CA GLU A 434 -1.58 -9.73 14.64
C GLU A 434 -1.68 -8.35 13.99
N GLY A 435 -0.64 -7.94 13.28
CA GLY A 435 -0.58 -6.68 12.56
C GLY A 435 0.16 -6.78 11.24
N LEU A 436 0.05 -5.76 10.41
CA LEU A 436 0.75 -5.64 9.14
C LEU A 436 1.92 -4.66 9.28
N GLY A 437 3.14 -5.11 9.03
CA GLY A 437 4.30 -4.24 8.87
C GLY A 437 4.37 -3.73 7.44
N ILE A 438 4.43 -2.41 7.28
CA ILE A 438 4.54 -1.73 5.99
C ILE A 438 5.76 -0.83 6.06
N GLN A 439 6.70 -1.02 5.15
CA GLN A 439 7.91 -0.22 5.03
C GLN A 439 8.01 0.36 3.63
N LEU A 440 8.65 1.52 3.50
CA LEU A 440 8.93 2.20 2.23
C LEU A 440 7.66 2.29 1.36
N ILE A 441 6.72 3.11 1.79
CA ILE A 441 5.41 3.24 1.16
C ILE A 441 5.50 3.58 -0.33
N GLU A 442 6.57 4.22 -0.76
CA GLU A 442 6.87 4.58 -2.14
C GLU A 442 7.03 3.35 -3.05
N SER A 443 7.36 2.19 -2.47
CA SER A 443 7.49 0.94 -3.22
C SER A 443 6.16 0.26 -3.54
N HIS A 444 5.08 0.70 -2.90
CA HIS A 444 3.73 0.20 -3.09
C HIS A 444 2.91 1.18 -3.91
N SER A 445 1.96 0.69 -4.71
CA SER A 445 1.16 1.55 -5.57
C SER A 445 -0.31 1.16 -5.55
N LEU A 446 -1.19 2.15 -5.72
CA LEU A 446 -2.62 1.98 -5.74
C LEU A 446 -3.22 2.54 -7.03
N PHE A 447 -3.89 1.71 -7.79
CA PHE A 447 -4.66 2.09 -8.96
C PHE A 447 -6.15 2.11 -8.64
N LYS A 448 -6.79 3.23 -8.94
CA LYS A 448 -8.24 3.45 -8.80
C LYS A 448 -8.81 3.68 -10.19
N ILE A 449 -9.58 2.74 -10.68
CA ILE A 449 -10.22 2.82 -12.01
C ILE A 449 -11.64 3.35 -11.83
N SER A 450 -11.97 4.41 -12.54
CA SER A 450 -13.27 5.09 -12.43
C SER A 450 -14.05 5.05 -13.73
#